data_67c052ccbd878da3b6615a86c100fd58
#
_entry.id   67c052ccbd878da3b6615a86c100fd58
#
_cell.length_a   1.000
_cell.length_b   1.000
_cell.length_c   1.000
_cell.angle_alpha   90.00
_cell.angle_beta   90.00
_cell.angle_gamma   90.00
#
_symmetry.space_group_name_H-M   'P 1'
#
loop_
_entity.id
_entity.type
_entity.pdbx_description
1 polymer ?
#
loop_
_entity_poly.entity_id
_entity_poly.type
_entity_poly.pdbx_seq_one_letter_code
_entity_poly.pdbx_strand_id
1 'polypeptide(L)'
;MARIAILTVSDRAARGDYEDRGGPACEDWLRGVITTPVEILRRITPDGRAEVGSAMIDLADTWGADLILATGGTGPSPRDQTPEAMADVIRFDLPGF
;
A
#
# COMPACT_ATOMS: atom_id res chain seq x y z
N MET A 1 -8.28 9.39 16.04
CA MET A 1 -8.76 8.99 14.71
C MET A 1 -7.75 8.05 14.09
N ALA A 2 -8.18 6.89 13.62
CA ALA A 2 -7.30 5.94 12.97
C ALA A 2 -6.83 6.46 11.61
N ARG A 3 -5.60 6.14 11.24
CA ARG A 3 -4.98 6.51 9.96
C ARG A 3 -4.74 5.27 9.13
N ILE A 4 -5.35 5.21 7.97
CA ILE A 4 -5.22 4.08 7.04
C ILE A 4 -4.56 4.59 5.77
N ALA A 5 -3.46 3.97 5.38
CA ALA A 5 -2.79 4.26 4.12
C ALA A 5 -3.13 3.19 3.10
N ILE A 6 -3.39 3.61 1.88
CA ILE A 6 -3.58 2.72 0.73
C ILE A 6 -2.40 2.94 -0.21
N LEU A 7 -1.60 1.92 -0.39
CA LEU A 7 -0.40 1.97 -1.23
C LEU A 7 -0.65 1.19 -2.51
N THR A 8 -0.69 1.90 -3.64
CA THR A 8 -0.78 1.28 -4.95
C THR A 8 0.62 1.09 -5.51
N VAL A 9 0.97 -0.16 -5.81
CA VAL A 9 2.29 -0.53 -6.35
C VAL A 9 2.14 -0.80 -7.83
N SER A 10 2.62 0.12 -8.66
CA SER A 10 2.50 0.01 -10.12
C SER A 10 3.45 0.98 -10.81
N ASP A 11 4.34 0.46 -11.66
CA ASP A 11 5.21 1.29 -12.51
C ASP A 11 4.38 2.16 -13.45
N ARG A 12 3.31 1.62 -14.02
CA ARG A 12 2.48 2.36 -14.98
C ARG A 12 1.74 3.52 -14.32
N ALA A 13 1.13 3.27 -13.16
CA ALA A 13 0.43 4.32 -12.44
C ALA A 13 1.39 5.39 -11.93
N ALA A 14 2.58 4.99 -11.47
CA ALA A 14 3.59 5.93 -10.99
C ALA A 14 4.11 6.84 -12.10
N ARG A 15 4.22 6.32 -13.35
CA ARG A 15 4.63 7.12 -14.50
C ARG A 15 3.48 7.95 -15.12
N GLY A 16 2.24 7.73 -14.66
CA GLY A 16 1.08 8.38 -15.25
C GLY A 16 0.60 7.76 -16.56
N ASP A 17 1.06 6.54 -16.89
CA ASP A 17 0.66 5.85 -18.12
C ASP A 17 -0.80 5.41 -18.10
N TYR A 18 -1.36 5.19 -16.91
CA TYR A 18 -2.78 4.95 -16.74
C TYR A 18 -3.22 5.40 -15.34
N GLU A 19 -4.54 5.55 -15.18
CA GLU A 19 -5.13 5.98 -13.94
C GLU A 19 -5.14 4.87 -12.91
N ASP A 20 -4.76 5.18 -11.65
CA ASP A 20 -4.91 4.25 -10.54
C ASP A 20 -6.40 4.06 -10.24
N ARG A 21 -6.88 2.83 -10.33
CA ARG A 21 -8.26 2.46 -10.02
C ARG A 21 -8.37 1.65 -8.74
N GLY A 22 -7.30 0.94 -8.38
CA GLY A 22 -7.28 0.09 -7.21
C GLY A 22 -7.32 0.88 -5.91
N GLY A 23 -6.57 1.97 -5.84
CA GLY A 23 -6.54 2.83 -4.65
C GLY A 23 -7.90 3.45 -4.34
N PRO A 24 -8.53 4.16 -5.31
CA PRO A 24 -9.87 4.71 -5.09
C PRO A 24 -10.92 3.66 -4.75
N ALA A 25 -10.89 2.50 -5.41
CA ALA A 25 -11.84 1.42 -5.11
C ALA A 25 -11.67 0.89 -3.69
N CYS A 26 -10.44 0.77 -3.24
CA CYS A 26 -10.14 0.35 -1.88
C CYS A 26 -10.64 1.38 -0.86
N GLU A 27 -10.42 2.66 -1.13
CA GLU A 27 -10.93 3.74 -0.27
C GLU A 27 -12.44 3.72 -0.18
N ASP A 28 -13.14 3.57 -1.31
CA ASP A 28 -14.60 3.51 -1.35
C ASP A 28 -15.13 2.36 -0.52
N TRP A 29 -14.49 1.19 -0.63
CA TRP A 29 -14.88 0.01 0.15
C TRP A 29 -14.68 0.26 1.65
N LEU A 30 -13.54 0.81 2.04
CA LEU A 30 -13.25 1.11 3.45
C LEU A 30 -14.26 2.09 4.02
N ARG A 31 -14.60 3.14 3.29
CA ARG A 31 -15.57 4.13 3.75
C ARG A 31 -16.98 3.55 3.87
N GLY A 32 -17.27 2.48 3.13
CA GLY A 32 -18.56 1.78 3.23
C GLY A 32 -18.65 0.84 4.44
N VAL A 33 -17.53 0.31 4.93
CA VAL A 33 -17.55 -0.67 6.03
C VAL A 33 -17.10 -0.10 7.37
N ILE A 34 -16.34 0.99 7.38
CA ILE A 34 -15.88 1.63 8.61
C ILE A 34 -16.87 2.71 9.02
N THR A 35 -17.41 2.60 10.23
CA THR A 35 -18.43 3.52 10.72
C THR A 35 -17.88 4.61 11.63
N THR A 36 -16.63 4.47 12.08
CA THR A 36 -15.97 5.49 12.90
C THR A 36 -15.13 6.42 12.02
N PRO A 37 -14.85 7.66 12.46
CA PRO A 37 -14.00 8.56 11.68
C PRO A 37 -12.60 8.00 11.46
N VAL A 38 -12.11 8.09 10.21
CA VAL A 38 -10.76 7.66 9.84
C VAL A 38 -10.15 8.67 8.88
N GLU A 39 -8.83 8.79 8.92
CA GLU A 39 -8.06 9.48 7.88
C GLU A 39 -7.55 8.44 6.89
N ILE A 40 -7.76 8.67 5.60
CA ILE A 40 -7.28 7.78 4.55
C ILE A 40 -6.33 8.55 3.64
N LEU A 41 -5.13 8.03 3.46
CA LEU A 41 -4.14 8.56 2.54
C LEU A 41 -3.87 7.53 1.45
N ARG A 42 -3.94 7.96 0.19
CA ARG A 42 -3.58 7.11 -0.95
C ARG A 42 -2.21 7.53 -1.48
N ARG A 43 -1.38 6.55 -1.78
CA ARG A 43 -0.06 6.78 -2.34
C ARG A 43 0.23 5.77 -3.43
N ILE A 44 0.92 6.20 -4.47
CA ILE A 44 1.35 5.36 -5.58
C ILE A 44 2.87 5.27 -5.53
N THR A 45 3.41 4.06 -5.67
CA THR A 45 4.84 3.83 -5.77
C THR A 45 5.15 2.93 -6.96
N PRO A 46 6.33 3.08 -7.59
CA PRO A 46 6.77 2.11 -8.60
C PRO A 46 6.95 0.73 -7.98
N ASP A 47 6.93 -0.29 -8.84
CA ASP A 47 7.29 -1.65 -8.43
C ASP A 47 8.76 -1.66 -8.00
N GLY A 48 9.11 -2.64 -7.16
CA GLY A 48 10.47 -2.83 -6.68
C GLY A 48 10.52 -2.97 -5.18
N ARG A 49 11.41 -3.84 -4.71
CA ARG A 49 11.51 -4.15 -3.28
C ARG A 49 11.91 -2.94 -2.44
N ALA A 50 12.90 -2.18 -2.92
CA ALA A 50 13.39 -1.02 -2.20
C ALA A 50 12.38 0.12 -2.20
N GLU A 51 11.74 0.39 -3.33
CA GLU A 51 10.77 1.47 -3.49
C GLU A 51 9.52 1.22 -2.64
N VAL A 52 9.01 -0.01 -2.67
CA VAL A 52 7.82 -0.38 -1.88
C VAL A 52 8.15 -0.36 -0.39
N GLY A 53 9.28 -0.92 0.01
CA GLY A 53 9.72 -0.91 1.41
C GLY A 53 9.89 0.49 1.96
N SER A 54 10.53 1.37 1.18
CA SER A 54 10.72 2.77 1.56
C SER A 54 9.38 3.51 1.72
N ALA A 55 8.42 3.27 0.82
CA ALA A 55 7.10 3.86 0.92
C ALA A 55 6.36 3.38 2.17
N MET A 56 6.45 2.09 2.50
CA MET A 56 5.82 1.54 3.69
C MET A 56 6.39 2.14 4.97
N ILE A 57 7.72 2.27 5.05
CA ILE A 57 8.39 2.86 6.21
C ILE A 57 7.98 4.32 6.37
N ASP A 58 7.94 5.08 5.28
CA ASP A 58 7.54 6.48 5.31
C ASP A 58 6.09 6.64 5.78
N LEU A 59 5.18 5.80 5.27
CA LEU A 59 3.78 5.84 5.69
C LEU A 59 3.61 5.48 7.16
N ALA A 60 4.35 4.49 7.65
CA ALA A 60 4.25 4.05 9.05
C ALA A 60 4.91 5.04 10.00
N ASP A 61 6.13 5.48 9.71
CA ASP A 61 6.94 6.26 10.65
C ASP A 61 6.72 7.76 10.52
N THR A 62 6.56 8.28 9.30
CA THR A 62 6.42 9.72 9.08
C THR A 62 4.96 10.17 9.14
N TRP A 63 4.09 9.49 8.44
CA TRP A 63 2.65 9.83 8.46
C TRP A 63 1.93 9.24 9.68
N GLY A 64 2.42 8.13 10.22
CA GLY A 64 1.84 7.49 11.40
C GLY A 64 0.64 6.62 11.07
N ALA A 65 0.71 5.85 9.99
CA ALA A 65 -0.36 4.93 9.63
C ALA A 65 -0.57 3.85 10.69
N ASP A 66 -1.82 3.61 11.04
CA ASP A 66 -2.20 2.48 11.91
C ASP A 66 -2.36 1.20 11.09
N LEU A 67 -2.71 1.34 9.81
CA LEU A 67 -2.89 0.23 8.88
C LEU A 67 -2.43 0.67 7.50
N ILE A 68 -1.71 -0.20 6.81
CA ILE A 68 -1.30 0.01 5.42
C ILE A 68 -1.86 -1.14 4.59
N LEU A 69 -2.69 -0.81 3.60
CA LEU A 69 -3.19 -1.76 2.62
C LEU A 69 -2.43 -1.55 1.32
N ALA A 70 -1.68 -2.57 0.90
CA ALA A 70 -0.93 -2.52 -0.35
C ALA A 70 -1.68 -3.29 -1.44
N THR A 71 -1.72 -2.73 -2.64
CA THR A 71 -2.32 -3.36 -3.81
C THR A 71 -1.34 -3.31 -4.98
N GLY A 72 -1.24 -4.40 -5.73
CA GLY A 72 -0.32 -4.52 -6.85
C GLY A 72 1.04 -5.12 -6.47
N GLY A 73 1.90 -5.28 -7.47
CA GLY A 73 3.25 -5.79 -7.25
C GLY A 73 3.32 -7.26 -6.81
N THR A 74 2.31 -8.05 -7.13
CA THR A 74 2.24 -9.48 -6.74
C THR A 74 2.27 -10.43 -7.93
N GLY A 75 2.53 -9.91 -9.13
CA GLY A 75 2.59 -10.72 -10.34
C GLY A 75 3.91 -11.45 -10.52
N PRO A 76 4.10 -12.15 -11.66
CA PRO A 76 5.28 -12.96 -11.91
C PRO A 76 6.49 -12.17 -12.41
N SER A 77 6.37 -10.88 -12.67
CA SER A 77 7.48 -10.05 -13.12
C SER A 77 8.56 -9.93 -12.03
N PRO A 78 9.87 -9.88 -12.39
CA PRO A 78 10.93 -9.68 -11.40
C PRO A 78 10.77 -8.39 -10.56
N ARG A 79 10.06 -7.37 -11.05
CA ARG A 79 9.81 -6.15 -10.30
C ARG A 79 8.59 -6.23 -9.39
N ASP A 80 7.78 -7.28 -9.49
CA ASP A 80 6.60 -7.47 -8.64
C ASP A 80 7.02 -8.09 -7.32
N GLN A 81 7.54 -7.26 -6.39
CA GLN A 81 8.16 -7.68 -5.14
C GLN A 81 7.48 -7.07 -3.91
N THR A 82 6.16 -6.85 -3.97
CA THR A 82 5.42 -6.31 -2.83
C THR A 82 5.51 -7.22 -1.61
N PRO A 83 5.30 -8.55 -1.71
CA PRO A 83 5.44 -9.43 -0.55
C PRO A 83 6.85 -9.42 0.04
N GLU A 84 7.88 -9.39 -0.81
CA GLU A 84 9.28 -9.37 -0.37
C GLU A 84 9.60 -8.05 0.34
N ALA A 85 9.13 -6.92 -0.19
CA ALA A 85 9.32 -5.63 0.43
C ALA A 85 8.62 -5.56 1.79
N MET A 86 7.42 -6.12 1.88
CA MET A 86 6.70 -6.18 3.14
C MET A 86 7.47 -7.03 4.16
N ALA A 87 8.02 -8.18 3.74
CA ALA A 87 8.80 -9.04 4.62
C ALA A 87 10.04 -8.33 5.17
N ASP A 88 10.62 -7.39 4.41
CA ASP A 88 11.80 -6.63 4.84
C ASP A 88 11.47 -5.67 6.00
N VAL A 89 10.25 -5.19 6.09
CA VAL A 89 9.89 -4.10 7.03
C VAL A 89 9.03 -4.55 8.19
N ILE A 90 8.39 -5.72 8.13
CA ILE A 90 7.57 -6.20 9.23
C ILE A 90 8.42 -6.86 10.30
N ARG A 91 7.95 -6.85 11.54
CA ARG A 91 8.66 -7.45 12.68
C ARG A 91 8.25 -8.89 12.93
N PHE A 92 7.05 -9.26 12.53
CA PHE A 92 6.53 -10.63 12.69
C PHE A 92 5.42 -10.88 11.71
N ASP A 93 5.21 -12.15 11.38
CA ASP A 93 4.14 -12.62 10.53
C ASP A 93 3.05 -13.27 11.36
N LEU A 94 1.80 -13.16 10.86
CA LEU A 94 0.69 -13.93 11.39
C LEU A 94 0.34 -15.00 10.34
N PRO A 95 0.60 -16.29 10.61
CA PRO A 95 0.28 -17.34 9.63
C PRO A 95 -1.20 -17.30 9.25
N GLY A 96 -1.47 -17.39 7.94
CA GLY A 96 -2.82 -17.33 7.41
C GLY A 96 -3.29 -15.94 6.97
N PHE A 97 -2.46 -14.94 7.13
CA PHE A 97 -2.73 -13.58 6.66
C PHE A 97 -1.88 -13.20 5.47
#